data_dc92abc66e2edeb0c710f888fdbdbdda
#
_entry.id   dc92abc66e2edeb0c710f888fdbdbdda
#
_cell.length_a   1.000
_cell.length_b   1.000
_cell.length_c   1.000
_cell.angle_alpha   90.00
_cell.angle_beta   90.00
_cell.angle_gamma   90.00
#
_symmetry.space_group_name_H-M   'P 1'
#
loop_
_entity.id
_entity.type
_entity.pdbx_description
1 polymer ?
#
loop_
_entity_poly.entity_id
_entity_poly.type
_entity_poly.pdbx_seq_one_letter_code
_entity_poly.pdbx_strand_id
1 'polypeptide(L)'
;MPDTNSPTTPTSEEIQETAHLQQTAVQHLVAQEATLEECAIGKMSAGDVQCRETAIGLLRARNATLNDSMVSALAAREVRSDESIGAMFIAARQVEAPRIETKILLAQHVQGSVTTLLDTPTALLAGAAAGAIFGVLAWLLRRH
;
A
#
# COMPACT_ATOMS: atom_id res chain seq x y z
N MET A 1 1.91 2.32 -46.38
CA MET A 1 2.10 1.66 -45.07
C MET A 1 2.12 2.74 -44.01
N PRO A 2 1.06 2.94 -43.29
CA PRO A 2 1.11 3.87 -42.20
C PRO A 2 1.67 3.14 -40.95
N ASP A 3 2.88 3.50 -40.56
CA ASP A 3 3.43 3.13 -39.29
C ASP A 3 2.70 3.91 -38.18
N THR A 4 1.70 3.27 -37.59
CA THR A 4 1.00 3.81 -36.43
C THR A 4 1.67 3.28 -35.17
N ASN A 5 2.85 3.75 -34.90
CA ASN A 5 3.49 3.55 -33.59
C ASN A 5 3.51 4.88 -32.85
N SER A 6 2.34 5.36 -32.50
CA SER A 6 2.21 6.47 -31.57
C SER A 6 2.22 5.89 -30.16
N PRO A 7 3.13 6.30 -29.29
CA PRO A 7 2.98 6.00 -27.87
C PRO A 7 1.77 6.77 -27.36
N THR A 8 0.67 6.07 -27.21
CA THR A 8 -0.51 6.61 -26.57
C THR A 8 -0.17 6.83 -25.10
N THR A 9 0.06 8.06 -24.75
CA THR A 9 0.09 8.48 -23.34
C THR A 9 -1.33 8.33 -22.80
N PRO A 10 -1.64 7.40 -21.92
CA PRO A 10 -2.97 7.30 -21.36
C PRO A 10 -3.13 8.39 -20.31
N THR A 11 -3.63 9.53 -20.74
CA THR A 11 -4.20 10.54 -19.86
C THR A 11 -5.68 10.28 -19.82
N SER A 12 -6.15 9.42 -18.91
CA SER A 12 -7.57 9.33 -18.51
C SER A 12 -7.73 8.21 -17.48
N GLU A 13 -8.58 8.41 -16.53
CA GLU A 13 -9.12 7.40 -15.65
C GLU A 13 -9.80 6.30 -16.48
N GLU A 14 -9.02 5.34 -16.92
CA GLU A 14 -9.54 4.18 -17.63
C GLU A 14 -9.79 3.08 -16.61
N ILE A 15 -11.05 2.84 -16.30
CA ILE A 15 -11.47 1.70 -15.48
C ILE A 15 -11.31 0.47 -16.36
N GLN A 16 -10.23 -0.25 -16.18
CA GLN A 16 -9.97 -1.51 -16.86
C GLN A 16 -10.38 -2.69 -15.98
N GLU A 17 -11.06 -3.66 -16.58
CA GLU A 17 -11.40 -4.90 -15.87
C GLU A 17 -10.15 -5.67 -15.49
N THR A 18 -9.16 -5.74 -16.38
CA THR A 18 -7.86 -6.37 -16.15
C THR A 18 -6.75 -5.52 -16.75
N ALA A 19 -5.78 -5.15 -15.94
CA ALA A 19 -4.62 -4.38 -16.37
C ALA A 19 -3.33 -5.21 -16.26
N HIS A 20 -2.63 -5.38 -17.38
CA HIS A 20 -1.29 -5.95 -17.43
C HIS A 20 -0.32 -4.85 -17.84
N LEU A 21 0.56 -4.44 -16.94
CA LEU A 21 1.53 -3.39 -17.18
C LEU A 21 2.94 -3.93 -16.97
N GLN A 22 3.81 -3.65 -17.93
CA GLN A 22 5.23 -3.97 -17.86
C GLN A 22 6.06 -2.74 -18.21
N GLN A 23 7.08 -2.46 -17.43
CA GLN A 23 8.03 -1.36 -17.64
C GLN A 23 7.36 -0.01 -17.93
N THR A 24 6.32 0.32 -17.19
CA THR A 24 5.50 1.51 -17.44
C THR A 24 5.39 2.37 -16.19
N ALA A 25 5.36 3.69 -16.38
CA ALA A 25 5.07 4.65 -15.32
C ALA A 25 3.66 5.21 -15.50
N VAL A 26 2.81 5.05 -14.49
CA VAL A 26 1.41 5.51 -14.50
C VAL A 26 1.15 6.34 -13.25
N GLN A 27 0.50 7.47 -13.41
CA GLN A 27 0.16 8.33 -12.26
C GLN A 27 -1.04 7.82 -11.48
N HIS A 28 -2.04 7.32 -12.20
CA HIS A 28 -3.28 6.83 -11.58
C HIS A 28 -3.81 5.61 -12.35
N LEU A 29 -4.01 4.50 -11.65
CA LEU A 29 -4.54 3.26 -12.21
C LEU A 29 -5.73 2.78 -11.38
N VAL A 30 -6.83 2.48 -12.04
CA VAL A 30 -8.01 1.85 -11.47
C VAL A 30 -8.35 0.60 -12.25
N ALA A 31 -8.37 -0.57 -11.60
CA ALA A 31 -8.67 -1.84 -12.23
C ALA A 31 -9.40 -2.78 -11.26
N GLN A 32 -10.03 -3.83 -11.73
CA GLN A 32 -10.52 -4.91 -10.86
C GLN A 32 -9.40 -5.89 -10.56
N GLU A 33 -8.63 -6.24 -11.56
CA GLU A 33 -7.45 -7.09 -11.45
C GLU A 33 -6.27 -6.41 -12.13
N ALA A 34 -5.12 -6.37 -11.49
CA ALA A 34 -3.93 -5.77 -12.04
C ALA A 34 -2.71 -6.65 -11.80
N THR A 35 -1.95 -6.89 -12.85
CA THR A 35 -0.63 -7.54 -12.82
C THR A 35 0.41 -6.54 -13.29
N LEU A 36 1.40 -6.28 -12.44
CA LEU A 36 2.41 -5.25 -12.65
C LEU A 36 3.81 -5.85 -12.50
N GLU A 37 4.64 -5.59 -13.49
CA GLU A 37 6.05 -5.99 -13.48
C GLU A 37 6.93 -4.79 -13.83
N GLU A 38 7.92 -4.51 -12.99
CA GLU A 38 8.87 -3.40 -13.16
C GLU A 38 8.19 -2.04 -13.43
N CYS A 39 7.11 -1.73 -12.71
CA CYS A 39 6.33 -0.51 -12.92
C CYS A 39 6.53 0.52 -11.82
N ALA A 40 6.26 1.79 -12.15
CA ALA A 40 6.18 2.87 -11.19
C ALA A 40 4.78 3.50 -11.23
N ILE A 41 4.06 3.46 -10.10
CA ILE A 41 2.67 3.94 -10.05
C ILE A 41 2.52 4.95 -8.91
N GLY A 42 1.98 6.12 -9.23
CA GLY A 42 1.73 7.14 -8.23
C GLY A 42 0.58 6.73 -7.29
N LYS A 43 -0.57 6.38 -7.85
CA LYS A 43 -1.76 5.97 -7.08
C LYS A 43 -2.48 4.84 -7.79
N MET A 44 -2.83 3.80 -7.03
CA MET A 44 -3.52 2.64 -7.55
C MET A 44 -4.70 2.25 -6.68
N SER A 45 -5.81 1.90 -7.32
CA SER A 45 -6.98 1.33 -6.68
C SER A 45 -7.45 0.11 -7.47
N ALA A 46 -7.42 -1.06 -6.84
CA ALA A 46 -7.82 -2.30 -7.50
C ALA A 46 -8.50 -3.29 -6.55
N GLY A 47 -9.12 -4.32 -7.10
CA GLY A 47 -9.64 -5.44 -6.33
C GLY A 47 -8.52 -6.39 -5.92
N ASP A 48 -7.93 -7.03 -6.92
CA ASP A 48 -6.82 -7.97 -6.78
C ASP A 48 -5.59 -7.44 -7.51
N VAL A 49 -4.46 -7.41 -6.81
CA VAL A 49 -3.21 -6.86 -7.34
C VAL A 49 -2.08 -7.84 -7.16
N GLN A 50 -1.34 -8.07 -8.23
CA GLN A 50 -0.08 -8.79 -8.22
C GLN A 50 1.04 -7.85 -8.70
N CYS A 51 2.00 -7.59 -7.85
CA CYS A 51 3.13 -6.73 -8.14
C CYS A 51 4.45 -7.48 -7.98
N ARG A 52 5.35 -7.27 -8.94
CA ARG A 52 6.72 -7.75 -8.88
C ARG A 52 7.66 -6.60 -9.26
N GLU A 53 8.65 -6.36 -8.42
CA GLU A 53 9.64 -5.30 -8.62
C GLU A 53 9.02 -3.93 -8.94
N THR A 54 7.95 -3.57 -8.21
CA THR A 54 7.14 -2.40 -8.50
C THR A 54 7.27 -1.35 -7.41
N ALA A 55 7.34 -0.08 -7.80
CA ALA A 55 7.30 1.05 -6.88
C ALA A 55 5.93 1.74 -6.94
N ILE A 56 5.22 1.80 -5.80
CA ILE A 56 3.88 2.37 -5.71
C ILE A 56 3.82 3.44 -4.62
N GLY A 57 3.34 4.62 -4.96
CA GLY A 57 3.13 5.68 -3.99
C GLY A 57 1.98 5.35 -3.03
N LEU A 58 0.78 5.14 -3.55
CA LEU A 58 -0.40 4.78 -2.77
C LEU A 58 -1.12 3.60 -3.41
N LEU A 59 -1.25 2.50 -2.68
CA LEU A 59 -1.99 1.31 -3.10
C LEU A 59 -3.20 1.10 -2.21
N ARG A 60 -4.37 0.98 -2.84
CA ARG A 60 -5.59 0.54 -2.20
C ARG A 60 -6.14 -0.70 -2.91
N ALA A 61 -6.24 -1.81 -2.19
CA ALA A 61 -6.70 -3.07 -2.76
C ALA A 61 -7.58 -3.86 -1.79
N ARG A 62 -8.25 -4.90 -2.27
CA ARG A 62 -8.83 -5.94 -1.41
C ARG A 62 -7.77 -6.97 -1.06
N ASN A 63 -7.15 -7.54 -2.09
CA ASN A 63 -6.07 -8.50 -1.96
C ASN A 63 -4.84 -7.96 -2.70
N ALA A 64 -3.71 -7.95 -2.06
CA ALA A 64 -2.45 -7.52 -2.65
C ALA A 64 -1.38 -8.59 -2.46
N THR A 65 -0.82 -9.06 -3.57
CA THR A 65 0.38 -9.91 -3.58
C THR A 65 1.55 -9.05 -4.05
N LEU A 66 2.51 -8.84 -3.17
CA LEU A 66 3.64 -7.95 -3.39
C LEU A 66 4.93 -8.74 -3.26
N ASN A 67 5.66 -8.89 -4.34
CA ASN A 67 6.96 -9.55 -4.35
C ASN A 67 8.03 -8.53 -4.71
N ASP A 68 9.01 -8.36 -3.84
CA ASP A 68 10.12 -7.41 -3.97
C ASP A 68 9.70 -5.99 -4.37
N SER A 69 8.60 -5.53 -3.79
CA SER A 69 7.97 -4.26 -4.15
C SER A 69 8.07 -3.24 -3.03
N MET A 70 8.21 -1.97 -3.39
CA MET A 70 8.22 -0.84 -2.46
C MET A 70 6.91 -0.06 -2.54
N VAL A 71 6.24 0.12 -1.42
CA VAL A 71 5.00 0.88 -1.35
C VAL A 71 5.11 1.96 -0.29
N SER A 72 4.83 3.22 -0.63
CA SER A 72 4.83 4.28 0.38
C SER A 72 3.66 4.13 1.35
N ALA A 73 2.45 3.96 0.84
CA ALA A 73 1.27 3.70 1.66
C ALA A 73 0.41 2.58 1.06
N LEU A 74 0.12 1.57 1.86
CA LEU A 74 -0.66 0.40 1.49
C LEU A 74 -1.90 0.29 2.37
N ALA A 75 -3.07 0.23 1.75
CA ALA A 75 -4.33 -0.07 2.42
C ALA A 75 -5.02 -1.27 1.74
N ALA A 76 -5.08 -2.41 2.43
CA ALA A 76 -5.67 -3.62 1.89
C ALA A 76 -6.41 -4.43 2.96
N ARG A 77 -7.22 -5.40 2.56
CA ARG A 77 -7.77 -6.37 3.50
C ARG A 77 -6.77 -7.49 3.79
N GLU A 78 -6.19 -8.01 2.73
CA GLU A 78 -5.22 -9.11 2.80
C GLU A 78 -3.99 -8.75 1.99
N VAL A 79 -2.83 -8.94 2.58
CA VAL A 79 -1.53 -8.72 1.95
C VAL A 79 -0.74 -10.00 2.05
N ARG A 80 -0.26 -10.49 0.92
CA ARG A 80 0.60 -11.67 0.85
C ARG A 80 1.90 -11.32 0.13
N SER A 81 2.96 -11.97 0.52
CA SER A 81 4.23 -11.93 -0.19
C SER A 81 5.01 -13.22 0.07
N ASP A 82 5.65 -13.72 -0.95
CA ASP A 82 6.60 -14.83 -0.84
C ASP A 82 8.02 -14.34 -0.52
N GLU A 83 8.25 -13.05 -0.65
CA GLU A 83 9.53 -12.38 -0.44
C GLU A 83 9.40 -11.25 0.60
N SER A 84 10.26 -10.24 0.51
CA SER A 84 10.19 -9.09 1.40
C SER A 84 9.21 -8.01 0.93
N ILE A 85 8.53 -7.39 1.87
CA ILE A 85 7.71 -6.20 1.63
C ILE A 85 8.40 -5.01 2.26
N GLY A 86 8.72 -3.99 1.44
CA GLY A 86 9.16 -2.69 1.90
C GLY A 86 8.01 -1.68 1.85
N ALA A 87 7.60 -1.12 2.99
CA ALA A 87 6.59 -0.08 3.01
C ALA A 87 6.86 0.97 4.09
N MET A 88 6.38 2.19 3.88
CA MET A 88 6.42 3.18 4.96
C MET A 88 5.23 3.03 5.88
N PHE A 89 4.05 2.80 5.32
CA PHE A 89 2.81 2.66 6.06
C PHE A 89 1.99 1.49 5.50
N ILE A 90 1.58 0.56 6.38
CA ILE A 90 0.70 -0.56 6.03
C ILE A 90 -0.53 -0.52 6.93
N ALA A 91 -1.72 -0.48 6.32
CA ALA A 91 -2.99 -0.68 6.98
C ALA A 91 -3.69 -1.89 6.36
N ALA A 92 -3.74 -3.01 7.07
CA ALA A 92 -4.33 -4.24 6.57
C ALA A 92 -5.06 -5.00 7.68
N ARG A 93 -5.93 -5.94 7.32
CA ARG A 93 -6.50 -6.86 8.30
C ARG A 93 -5.57 -8.03 8.53
N GLN A 94 -5.03 -8.57 7.46
CA GLN A 94 -4.13 -9.72 7.49
C GLN A 94 -2.91 -9.46 6.62
N VAL A 95 -1.74 -9.75 7.15
CA VAL A 95 -0.46 -9.66 6.44
C VAL A 95 0.29 -10.95 6.61
N GLU A 96 0.63 -11.58 5.51
CA GLU A 96 1.43 -12.81 5.44
C GLU A 96 2.66 -12.55 4.58
N ALA A 97 3.82 -12.46 5.20
CA ALA A 97 5.08 -12.31 4.48
C ALA A 97 6.24 -12.81 5.35
N PRO A 98 7.27 -13.45 4.76
CA PRO A 98 8.42 -13.93 5.52
C PRO A 98 9.21 -12.80 6.16
N ARG A 99 9.25 -11.63 5.51
CA ARG A 99 9.90 -10.42 6.04
C ARG A 99 9.09 -9.19 5.71
N ILE A 100 8.77 -8.40 6.72
CA ILE A 100 8.05 -7.14 6.59
C ILE A 100 8.93 -6.02 7.16
N GLU A 101 9.35 -5.11 6.29
CA GLU A 101 10.09 -3.90 6.67
C GLU A 101 9.17 -2.70 6.54
N THR A 102 8.71 -2.17 7.66
CA THR A 102 7.79 -1.03 7.65
C THR A 102 8.08 -0.06 8.79
N LYS A 103 7.77 1.20 8.58
CA LYS A 103 7.85 2.20 9.66
C LYS A 103 6.62 2.15 10.55
N ILE A 104 5.45 2.01 9.96
CA ILE A 104 4.17 1.95 10.67
C ILE A 104 3.34 0.80 10.13
N LEU A 105 2.98 -0.15 11.00
CA LEU A 105 2.14 -1.29 10.68
C LEU A 105 0.86 -1.26 11.53
N LEU A 106 -0.27 -1.15 10.87
CA LEU A 106 -1.60 -1.30 11.46
C LEU A 106 -2.25 -2.55 10.89
N ALA A 107 -2.10 -3.67 11.58
CA ALA A 107 -2.69 -4.93 11.16
C ALA A 107 -3.34 -5.66 12.33
N GLN A 108 -4.42 -6.39 12.07
CA GLN A 108 -5.10 -7.21 13.09
C GLN A 108 -4.40 -8.56 13.27
N HIS A 109 -3.93 -9.14 12.17
CA HIS A 109 -3.22 -10.42 12.16
C HIS A 109 -1.98 -10.31 11.28
N VAL A 110 -0.83 -10.67 11.82
CA VAL A 110 0.45 -10.66 11.09
C VAL A 110 1.11 -12.03 11.25
N GLN A 111 1.46 -12.63 10.12
CA GLN A 111 2.24 -13.86 10.08
C GLN A 111 3.57 -13.57 9.37
N GLY A 112 4.67 -13.72 10.08
CA GLY A 112 6.03 -13.50 9.57
C GLY A 112 6.90 -12.69 10.51
N SER A 113 8.12 -12.42 10.08
CA SER A 113 9.07 -11.56 10.80
C SER A 113 8.81 -10.10 10.47
N VAL A 114 8.46 -9.32 11.47
CA VAL A 114 8.20 -7.89 11.32
C VAL A 114 9.37 -7.10 11.88
N THR A 115 9.98 -6.28 11.03
CA THR A 115 10.96 -5.27 11.46
C THR A 115 10.30 -3.90 11.34
N THR A 116 9.94 -3.33 12.47
CA THR A 116 9.41 -1.97 12.55
C THR A 116 10.42 -1.05 13.21
N LEU A 117 10.44 0.21 12.81
CA LEU A 117 11.25 1.24 13.48
C LEU A 117 10.64 1.68 14.81
N LEU A 118 9.36 1.38 15.03
CA LEU A 118 8.67 1.63 16.29
C LEU A 118 8.60 0.32 17.06
N ASP A 119 9.51 0.14 17.99
CA ASP A 119 9.46 -0.96 18.93
C ASP A 119 8.23 -0.83 19.84
N THR A 120 7.71 -1.96 20.32
CA THR A 120 6.51 -2.05 21.15
C THR A 120 6.44 -1.02 22.29
N PRO A 121 7.53 -0.72 23.04
CA PRO A 121 7.51 0.31 24.08
C PRO A 121 7.30 1.71 23.51
N THR A 122 7.84 2.01 22.33
CA THR A 122 7.71 3.33 21.69
C THR A 122 6.29 3.55 21.13
N ALA A 123 5.65 2.50 20.61
CA ALA A 123 4.26 2.55 20.15
C ALA A 123 3.28 2.77 21.31
N LEU A 124 3.56 2.20 22.48
CA LEU A 124 2.75 2.37 23.67
C LEU A 124 2.86 3.81 24.22
N LEU A 125 4.06 4.39 24.18
CA LEU A 125 4.30 5.80 24.54
C LEU A 125 3.61 6.76 23.55
N ALA A 126 3.68 6.49 22.24
CA ALA A 126 3.00 7.30 21.22
C ALA A 126 1.48 7.22 21.36
N GLY A 127 0.94 6.03 21.65
CA GLY A 127 -0.50 5.85 21.91
C GLY A 127 -0.97 6.56 23.18
N ALA A 128 -0.19 6.52 24.24
CA ALA A 128 -0.49 7.23 25.50
C ALA A 128 -0.45 8.76 25.31
N ALA A 129 0.53 9.27 24.57
CA ALA A 129 0.63 10.70 24.27
C ALA A 129 -0.55 11.19 23.40
N ALA A 130 -0.92 10.45 22.34
CA ALA A 130 -2.07 10.76 21.51
C ALA A 130 -3.38 10.69 22.31
N GLY A 131 -3.55 9.67 23.14
CA GLY A 131 -4.71 9.51 24.01
C GLY A 131 -4.86 10.65 25.02
N ALA A 132 -3.78 11.12 25.60
CA ALA A 132 -3.78 12.26 26.51
C ALA A 132 -4.20 13.56 25.81
N ILE A 133 -3.69 13.81 24.60
CA ILE A 133 -4.04 15.00 23.82
C ILE A 133 -5.53 14.98 23.45
N PHE A 134 -6.05 13.84 22.95
CA PHE A 134 -7.45 13.70 22.65
C PHE A 134 -8.36 13.80 23.89
N GLY A 135 -7.92 13.24 25.02
CA GLY A 135 -8.62 13.32 26.29
C GLY A 135 -8.76 14.76 26.78
N VAL A 136 -7.68 15.53 26.74
CA VAL A 136 -7.70 16.96 27.12
C VAL A 136 -8.55 17.79 26.18
N LEU A 137 -8.47 17.53 24.87
CA LEU A 137 -9.27 18.23 23.88
C LEU A 137 -10.78 17.95 24.05
N ALA A 138 -11.13 16.69 24.27
CA ALA A 138 -12.53 16.30 24.53
C ALA A 138 -13.07 16.89 25.83
N TRP A 139 -12.21 16.97 26.87
CA TRP A 139 -12.60 17.60 28.13
C TRP A 139 -12.82 19.11 27.99
N LEU A 140 -11.97 19.80 27.22
CA LEU A 140 -12.12 21.23 26.92
C LEU A 140 -13.42 21.52 26.14
N LEU A 141 -13.74 20.69 25.13
CA LEU A 141 -14.94 20.83 24.30
C LEU A 141 -16.24 20.55 25.10
N ARG A 142 -16.14 19.72 26.14
CA ARG A 142 -17.30 19.37 26.99
C ARG A 142 -17.57 20.43 28.05
N ARG A 143 -16.66 21.37 28.26
CA ARG A 143 -16.76 22.42 29.28
C ARG A 143 -17.32 23.75 28.74
N HIS A 144 -17.57 23.81 27.44
CA HIS A 144 -18.28 24.87 26.75
C HIS A 144 -19.64 24.34 26.28
#